data_87fc388fa6eb16483ef2923fd7f4e259
#
_entry.id   87fc388fa6eb16483ef2923fd7f4e259
#
_cell.length_a   1.000
_cell.length_b   1.000
_cell.length_c   1.000
_cell.angle_alpha   90.00
_cell.angle_beta   90.00
_cell.angle_gamma   90.00
#
_symmetry.space_group_name_H-M   'P 1'
#
loop_
_entity.id
_entity.type
_entity.pdbx_description
1 polymer ?
#
loop_
_entity_poly.entity_id
_entity_poly.type
_entity_poly.pdbx_seq_one_letter_code
_entity_poly.pdbx_strand_id
1 'polypeptide(L)'
;MVNNTPIKKGDIIIVHHNVFRRWHNMHGVEKNSRSWLKKGTYAIYDDQIFAYKRNNTWKPLSGYCFVKPIKSYNNLTTNKEQPLVGVMRYSDGSIKNIKNGDLVGFTPDSEYEFIVNNERLYRVLTKEITIKYEYQGQEEEYNPSWL
;
A
#
# COMPACT_ATOMS: atom_id res chain seq x y z
N MET A 1 2.70 -24.31 -12.70
CA MET A 1 2.08 -23.18 -11.99
C MET A 1 1.74 -22.09 -12.99
N VAL A 2 0.47 -21.86 -13.25
CA VAL A 2 0.06 -20.79 -14.17
C VAL A 2 0.12 -19.48 -13.37
N ASN A 3 1.17 -18.71 -13.58
CA ASN A 3 1.31 -17.40 -12.97
C ASN A 3 0.54 -16.38 -13.83
N ASN A 4 -0.64 -16.02 -13.36
CA ASN A 4 -1.39 -14.90 -13.94
C ASN A 4 -0.89 -13.54 -13.47
N THR A 5 0.23 -13.51 -12.76
CA THR A 5 0.82 -12.28 -12.26
C THR A 5 1.87 -11.74 -13.21
N PRO A 6 2.05 -10.41 -13.31
CA PRO A 6 3.11 -9.81 -14.10
C PRO A 6 4.50 -9.95 -13.46
N ILE A 7 4.59 -10.55 -12.29
CA ILE A 7 5.82 -10.65 -11.50
C ILE A 7 6.80 -11.62 -12.15
N LYS A 8 8.08 -11.23 -12.17
CA LYS A 8 9.18 -12.02 -12.71
C LYS A 8 10.26 -12.22 -11.66
N LYS A 9 11.09 -13.24 -11.89
CA LYS A 9 12.27 -13.48 -11.05
C LYS A 9 13.15 -12.25 -10.98
N GLY A 10 13.54 -11.88 -9.76
CA GLY A 10 14.35 -10.68 -9.50
C GLY A 10 13.55 -9.45 -9.09
N ASP A 11 12.23 -9.47 -9.24
CA ASP A 11 11.38 -8.38 -8.76
C ASP A 11 11.36 -8.31 -7.24
N ILE A 12 11.28 -7.09 -6.70
CA ILE A 12 11.02 -6.85 -5.28
C ILE A 12 9.52 -6.70 -5.13
N ILE A 13 8.93 -7.34 -4.13
CA ILE A 13 7.47 -7.33 -3.95
C ILE A 13 7.07 -6.83 -2.56
N ILE A 14 5.89 -6.24 -2.49
CA ILE A 14 5.21 -5.91 -1.23
C ILE A 14 4.13 -6.95 -1.01
N VAL A 15 4.19 -7.61 0.13
CA VAL A 15 3.28 -8.70 0.48
C VAL A 15 2.56 -8.42 1.79
N HIS A 16 1.46 -9.15 2.01
CA HIS A 16 0.72 -9.10 3.25
C HIS A 16 1.61 -9.51 4.42
N HIS A 17 1.51 -8.80 5.55
CA HIS A 17 2.37 -9.02 6.71
C HIS A 17 2.26 -10.43 7.31
N ASN A 18 1.13 -11.11 7.14
CA ASN A 18 0.92 -12.47 7.65
C ASN A 18 1.89 -13.48 7.04
N VAL A 19 2.50 -13.20 5.90
CA VAL A 19 3.51 -14.06 5.28
C VAL A 19 4.70 -14.27 6.22
N PHE A 20 5.07 -13.25 6.97
CA PHE A 20 6.24 -13.28 7.87
C PHE A 20 5.87 -13.48 9.33
N ARG A 21 4.61 -13.82 9.62
CA ARG A 21 4.13 -13.94 10.99
C ARG A 21 4.86 -15.06 11.73
N ARG A 22 5.28 -14.75 12.97
CA ARG A 22 5.81 -15.69 13.94
C ARG A 22 4.98 -15.63 15.21
N TRP A 23 4.83 -16.77 15.88
CA TRP A 23 4.13 -16.82 17.17
C TRP A 23 4.70 -17.97 18.01
N HIS A 24 4.41 -17.94 19.30
CA HIS A 24 4.74 -19.05 20.19
C HIS A 24 3.47 -19.85 20.47
N ASN A 25 3.57 -21.18 20.40
CA ASN A 25 2.47 -22.06 20.79
C ASN A 25 2.36 -22.12 22.32
N MET A 26 1.38 -22.87 22.83
CA MET A 26 1.16 -23.02 24.28
C MET A 26 2.34 -23.71 25.01
N HIS A 27 3.25 -24.33 24.30
CA HIS A 27 4.47 -24.92 24.85
C HIS A 27 5.69 -23.99 24.76
N GLY A 28 5.50 -22.74 24.34
CA GLY A 28 6.57 -21.75 24.19
C GLY A 28 7.45 -21.93 22.97
N VAL A 29 7.11 -22.84 22.06
CA VAL A 29 7.88 -23.07 20.85
C VAL A 29 7.52 -22.06 19.77
N GLU A 30 8.54 -21.39 19.18
CA GLU A 30 8.35 -20.45 18.10
C GLU A 30 7.88 -21.17 16.83
N LYS A 31 6.82 -20.64 16.24
CA LYS A 31 6.23 -21.14 15.00
C LYS A 31 6.28 -20.05 13.93
N ASN A 32 6.52 -20.46 12.69
CA ASN A 32 6.47 -19.60 11.51
C ASN A 32 5.10 -19.71 10.83
N SER A 33 4.80 -18.75 9.94
CA SER A 33 3.58 -18.77 9.14
C SER A 33 3.55 -20.02 8.24
N ARG A 34 2.36 -20.33 7.72
CA ARG A 34 2.20 -21.41 6.73
C ARG A 34 2.95 -21.13 5.42
N SER A 35 3.30 -19.90 5.16
CA SER A 35 4.08 -19.51 3.98
C SER A 35 5.56 -19.86 4.09
N TRP A 36 6.07 -20.04 5.31
CA TRP A 36 7.48 -20.32 5.53
C TRP A 36 7.87 -21.70 5.00
N LEU A 37 8.89 -21.75 4.18
CA LEU A 37 9.46 -23.00 3.64
C LEU A 37 10.80 -23.35 4.32
N LYS A 38 11.70 -22.39 4.36
CA LYS A 38 13.01 -22.50 5.00
C LYS A 38 13.51 -21.08 5.28
N LYS A 39 14.60 -20.95 6.03
CA LYS A 39 15.18 -19.66 6.38
C LYS A 39 15.31 -18.76 5.15
N GLY A 40 14.63 -17.61 5.18
CA GLY A 40 14.67 -16.63 4.10
C GLY A 40 13.82 -16.95 2.88
N THR A 41 13.04 -18.05 2.91
CA THR A 41 12.23 -18.47 1.76
C THR A 41 10.78 -18.72 2.17
N TYR A 42 9.86 -18.12 1.42
CA TYR A 42 8.42 -18.16 1.68
C TYR A 42 7.66 -18.51 0.39
N ALA A 43 6.62 -19.34 0.51
CA ALA A 43 5.65 -19.56 -0.56
C ALA A 43 4.53 -18.54 -0.41
N ILE A 44 4.21 -17.80 -1.47
CA ILE A 44 3.27 -16.69 -1.45
C ILE A 44 2.22 -16.92 -2.53
N TYR A 45 0.95 -16.72 -2.15
CA TYR A 45 -0.16 -16.72 -3.11
C TYR A 45 -0.32 -15.34 -3.74
N ASP A 46 -0.88 -15.31 -4.94
CA ASP A 46 -1.07 -14.07 -5.71
C ASP A 46 -1.90 -13.02 -4.96
N ASP A 47 -2.88 -13.45 -4.17
CA ASP A 47 -3.74 -12.56 -3.37
C ASP A 47 -3.02 -11.92 -2.18
N GLN A 48 -1.82 -12.38 -1.86
CA GLN A 48 -0.99 -11.80 -0.79
C GLN A 48 0.00 -10.75 -1.31
N ILE A 49 0.04 -10.51 -2.60
CA ILE A 49 0.99 -9.57 -3.23
C ILE A 49 0.24 -8.31 -3.63
N PHE A 50 0.76 -7.14 -3.23
CA PHE A 50 0.12 -5.85 -3.50
C PHE A 50 0.81 -5.05 -4.60
N ALA A 51 2.13 -5.15 -4.71
CA ALA A 51 2.91 -4.40 -5.69
C ALA A 51 4.25 -5.08 -5.93
N TYR A 52 4.86 -4.74 -7.05
CA TYR A 52 6.21 -5.18 -7.38
C TYR A 52 7.06 -4.02 -7.90
N LYS A 53 8.37 -4.12 -7.71
CA LYS A 53 9.34 -3.14 -8.19
C LYS A 53 10.25 -3.78 -9.24
N ARG A 54 10.30 -3.14 -10.38
CA ARG A 54 11.19 -3.49 -11.50
C ARG A 54 11.75 -2.22 -12.10
N ASN A 55 13.05 -2.20 -12.41
CA ASN A 55 13.71 -1.01 -12.98
C ASN A 55 13.48 0.26 -12.16
N ASN A 56 13.58 0.16 -10.83
CA ASN A 56 13.34 1.25 -9.89
C ASN A 56 11.92 1.86 -9.90
N THR A 57 10.96 1.19 -10.50
CA THR A 57 9.58 1.65 -10.57
C THR A 57 8.65 0.67 -9.87
N TRP A 58 7.86 1.15 -8.91
CA TRP A 58 6.82 0.39 -8.25
C TRP A 58 5.57 0.35 -9.11
N LYS A 59 4.99 -0.83 -9.25
CA LYS A 59 3.71 -1.04 -9.96
C LYS A 59 2.78 -1.86 -9.07
N PRO A 60 1.60 -1.33 -8.73
CA PRO A 60 0.60 -2.11 -8.01
C PRO A 60 0.07 -3.25 -8.86
N LEU A 61 -0.34 -4.33 -8.23
CA LEU A 61 -1.13 -5.35 -8.89
C LEU A 61 -2.55 -4.83 -9.14
N SER A 62 -3.25 -5.46 -10.08
CA SER A 62 -4.62 -5.09 -10.42
C SER A 62 -5.52 -5.10 -9.17
N GLY A 63 -6.28 -4.04 -8.98
CA GLY A 63 -7.17 -3.87 -7.85
C GLY A 63 -6.58 -3.11 -6.65
N TYR A 64 -5.30 -2.76 -6.69
CA TYR A 64 -4.63 -2.02 -5.62
C TYR A 64 -4.04 -0.71 -6.14
N CYS A 65 -4.03 0.29 -5.27
CA CYS A 65 -3.30 1.54 -5.51
C CYS A 65 -2.71 2.05 -4.20
N PHE A 66 -1.73 2.93 -4.33
CA PHE A 66 -1.05 3.52 -3.18
C PHE A 66 -1.23 5.04 -3.22
N VAL A 67 -1.69 5.59 -2.10
CA VAL A 67 -1.95 7.03 -1.97
C VAL A 67 -1.08 7.62 -0.88
N LYS A 68 -0.62 8.85 -1.09
CA LYS A 68 0.14 9.63 -0.14
C LYS A 68 -0.81 10.50 0.66
N PRO A 69 -0.87 10.41 2.00
CA PRO A 69 -1.72 11.30 2.78
C PRO A 69 -1.26 12.76 2.65
N ILE A 70 -2.21 13.67 2.82
CA ILE A 70 -1.93 15.11 2.84
C ILE A 70 -2.12 15.66 4.26
N LYS A 71 -1.56 16.82 4.53
CA LYS A 71 -1.71 17.49 5.82
C LYS A 71 -3.17 17.92 6.05
N SER A 72 -3.59 17.85 7.30
CA SER A 72 -4.91 18.33 7.68
C SER A 72 -5.04 19.85 7.44
N TYR A 73 -6.18 20.27 6.92
CA TYR A 73 -6.52 21.68 6.74
C TYR A 73 -6.93 22.36 8.06
N ASN A 74 -7.32 21.57 9.05
CA ASN A 74 -7.87 22.09 10.30
C ASN A 74 -6.84 21.97 11.42
N ASN A 75 -6.26 23.11 11.83
CA ASN A 75 -5.28 23.18 12.91
C ASN A 75 -5.88 22.88 14.30
N LEU A 76 -7.22 22.83 14.42
CA LEU A 76 -7.90 22.52 15.67
C LEU A 76 -8.06 21.02 15.92
N THR A 77 -7.78 20.18 14.92
CA THR A 77 -7.84 18.72 15.09
C THR A 77 -6.49 18.17 15.55
N THR A 78 -6.53 17.07 16.30
CA THR A 78 -5.32 16.34 16.68
C THR A 78 -4.74 15.53 15.53
N ASN A 79 -5.53 15.30 14.47
CA ASN A 79 -5.09 14.58 13.27
C ASN A 79 -4.18 15.47 12.43
N LYS A 80 -2.96 15.01 12.19
CA LYS A 80 -1.97 15.73 11.38
C LYS A 80 -2.18 15.50 9.88
N GLU A 81 -2.93 14.48 9.51
CA GLU A 81 -3.26 14.16 8.13
C GLU A 81 -4.75 14.29 7.87
N GLN A 82 -5.11 14.65 6.63
CA GLN A 82 -6.49 14.78 6.21
C GLN A 82 -7.09 13.37 6.04
N PRO A 83 -8.19 13.03 6.72
CA PRO A 83 -8.79 11.71 6.61
C PRO A 83 -9.41 11.47 5.23
N LEU A 84 -9.31 10.25 4.73
CA LEU A 84 -9.96 9.74 3.53
C LEU A 84 -9.61 10.48 2.23
N VAL A 85 -8.51 11.22 2.22
CA VAL A 85 -8.02 11.96 1.05
C VAL A 85 -6.51 11.77 0.94
N GLY A 86 -6.03 11.60 -0.28
CA GLY A 86 -4.61 11.48 -0.53
C GLY A 86 -4.26 11.71 -2.00
N VAL A 87 -2.98 11.84 -2.27
CA VAL A 87 -2.45 11.99 -3.62
C VAL A 87 -2.13 10.60 -4.17
N MET A 88 -2.65 10.28 -5.34
CA MET A 88 -2.35 9.00 -6.00
C MET A 88 -0.86 8.93 -6.31
N ARG A 89 -0.16 7.99 -5.66
CA ARG A 89 1.27 7.79 -5.91
C ARG A 89 1.50 6.70 -6.95
N TYR A 90 0.84 5.55 -6.78
CA TYR A 90 0.93 4.43 -7.70
C TYR A 90 -0.46 3.92 -8.00
N SER A 91 -0.94 4.17 -9.23
CA SER A 91 -2.22 3.67 -9.74
C SER A 91 -2.01 2.37 -10.49
N ASP A 92 -2.97 1.44 -10.40
CA ASP A 92 -2.98 0.22 -11.21
C ASP A 92 -3.44 0.47 -12.65
N GLY A 93 -3.87 1.70 -12.98
CA GLY A 93 -4.32 2.09 -14.32
C GLY A 93 -5.73 1.67 -14.68
N SER A 94 -6.48 1.04 -13.76
CA SER A 94 -7.84 0.55 -14.06
C SER A 94 -8.88 1.66 -14.13
N ILE A 95 -8.65 2.81 -13.49
CA ILE A 95 -9.52 3.97 -13.55
C ILE A 95 -8.95 4.96 -14.57
N LYS A 96 -9.65 5.12 -15.69
CA LYS A 96 -9.13 5.88 -16.85
C LYS A 96 -8.87 7.36 -16.59
N ASN A 97 -9.66 7.99 -15.72
CA ASN A 97 -9.58 9.42 -15.45
C ASN A 97 -8.77 9.76 -14.19
N ILE A 98 -8.12 8.78 -13.59
CA ILE A 98 -7.25 8.97 -12.41
C ILE A 98 -5.82 8.58 -12.78
N LYS A 99 -4.88 9.50 -12.53
CA LYS A 99 -3.45 9.34 -12.80
C LYS A 99 -2.65 9.55 -11.54
N ASN A 100 -1.40 9.10 -11.56
CA ASN A 100 -0.45 9.43 -10.49
C ASN A 100 -0.35 10.95 -10.34
N GLY A 101 -0.43 11.43 -9.11
CA GLY A 101 -0.45 12.85 -8.79
C GLY A 101 -1.84 13.45 -8.58
N ASP A 102 -2.91 12.73 -8.93
CA ASP A 102 -4.27 13.21 -8.70
C ASP A 102 -4.66 13.11 -7.22
N LEU A 103 -5.47 14.07 -6.78
CA LEU A 103 -6.03 14.10 -5.44
C LEU A 103 -7.32 13.29 -5.42
N VAL A 104 -7.36 12.25 -4.59
CA VAL A 104 -8.47 11.30 -4.56
C VAL A 104 -9.02 11.10 -3.16
N GLY A 105 -10.30 10.77 -3.07
CA GLY A 105 -10.96 10.34 -1.85
C GLY A 105 -11.29 8.86 -1.90
N PHE A 106 -11.31 8.23 -0.74
CA PHE A 106 -11.59 6.80 -0.60
C PHE A 106 -12.48 6.52 0.60
N THR A 107 -13.09 5.33 0.62
CA THR A 107 -14.04 4.96 1.68
C THR A 107 -13.32 4.69 3.01
N PRO A 108 -14.00 4.87 4.17
CA PRO A 108 -13.43 4.56 5.47
C PRO A 108 -12.97 3.09 5.57
N ASP A 109 -11.90 2.87 6.35
CA ASP A 109 -11.36 1.54 6.66
C ASP A 109 -10.86 0.75 5.46
N SER A 110 -10.64 1.42 4.33
CA SER A 110 -10.07 0.80 3.13
C SER A 110 -8.55 0.95 3.04
N GLU A 111 -7.99 1.86 3.80
CA GLU A 111 -6.56 2.16 3.81
C GLU A 111 -5.75 1.21 4.69
N TYR A 112 -4.58 0.87 4.21
CA TYR A 112 -3.60 0.07 4.93
C TYR A 112 -2.23 0.69 4.79
N GLU A 113 -1.57 0.99 5.92
CA GLU A 113 -0.30 1.71 5.94
C GLU A 113 0.87 0.85 5.49
N PHE A 114 1.69 1.41 4.60
CA PHE A 114 2.99 0.85 4.20
C PHE A 114 4.04 1.95 4.13
N ILE A 115 5.30 1.57 4.35
CA ILE A 115 6.44 2.44 4.10
C ILE A 115 7.14 1.93 2.85
N VAL A 116 7.15 2.74 1.79
CA VAL A 116 7.70 2.41 0.48
C VAL A 116 8.69 3.51 0.09
N ASN A 117 9.95 3.16 -0.17
CA ASN A 117 11.01 4.12 -0.52
C ASN A 117 11.13 5.28 0.48
N ASN A 118 11.04 4.98 1.78
CA ASN A 118 11.06 5.97 2.87
C ASN A 118 9.88 6.95 2.85
N GLU A 119 8.81 6.62 2.14
CA GLU A 119 7.55 7.35 2.16
C GLU A 119 6.47 6.52 2.84
N ARG A 120 5.67 7.17 3.66
CA ARG A 120 4.48 6.56 4.25
C ARG A 120 3.33 6.67 3.26
N LEU A 121 2.83 5.52 2.81
CA LEU A 121 1.74 5.43 1.85
C LEU A 121 0.62 4.57 2.41
N TYR A 122 -0.60 4.77 1.91
CA TYR A 122 -1.71 3.87 2.16
C TYR A 122 -1.98 3.00 0.94
N ARG A 123 -2.04 1.68 1.14
CA ARG A 123 -2.63 0.79 0.15
C ARG A 123 -4.14 0.88 0.24
N VAL A 124 -4.78 1.16 -0.87
CA VAL A 124 -6.23 1.26 -0.99
C VAL A 124 -6.67 0.34 -2.12
N LEU A 125 -7.81 -0.34 -1.92
CA LEU A 125 -8.42 -1.08 -3.02
C LEU A 125 -8.93 -0.09 -4.07
N THR A 126 -8.63 -0.33 -5.34
CA THR A 126 -9.03 0.57 -6.43
C THR A 126 -10.54 0.81 -6.44
N LYS A 127 -11.34 -0.21 -6.13
CA LYS A 127 -12.81 -0.10 -6.04
C LYS A 127 -13.29 0.83 -4.93
N GLU A 128 -12.44 1.14 -3.95
CA GLU A 128 -12.77 2.00 -2.82
C GLU A 128 -12.44 3.47 -3.07
N ILE A 129 -11.84 3.79 -4.21
CA ILE A 129 -11.67 5.19 -4.65
C ILE A 129 -13.03 5.70 -5.08
N THR A 130 -13.51 6.76 -4.42
CA THR A 130 -14.87 7.26 -4.61
C THR A 130 -14.94 8.55 -5.42
N ILE A 131 -13.93 9.41 -5.34
CA ILE A 131 -13.98 10.73 -5.94
C ILE A 131 -12.57 11.22 -6.29
N LYS A 132 -12.50 12.03 -7.34
CA LYS A 132 -11.32 12.81 -7.69
C LYS A 132 -11.58 14.27 -7.34
N TYR A 133 -10.67 14.86 -6.55
CA TYR A 133 -10.77 16.27 -6.17
C TYR A 133 -9.89 17.14 -7.05
N GLU A 134 -10.31 18.40 -7.23
CA GLU A 134 -9.44 19.42 -7.79
C GLU A 134 -8.54 20.01 -6.71
N TYR A 135 -7.29 20.30 -7.07
CA TYR A 135 -6.37 20.97 -6.16
C TYR A 135 -6.82 22.42 -5.92
N GLN A 136 -6.86 22.82 -4.64
CA GLN A 136 -7.18 24.18 -4.22
C GLN A 136 -5.92 25.04 -4.01
N GLY A 137 -4.74 24.46 -4.11
CA GLY A 137 -3.47 25.13 -3.93
C GLY A 137 -2.89 25.07 -2.51
N GLN A 138 -3.63 24.53 -1.57
CA GLN A 138 -3.23 24.42 -0.15
C GLN A 138 -2.80 23.02 0.26
N GLU A 139 -3.01 22.04 -0.60
CA GLU A 139 -2.72 20.65 -0.31
C GLU A 139 -1.21 20.39 -0.27
N GLU A 140 -0.74 19.89 0.86
CA GLU A 140 0.65 19.50 1.05
C GLU A 140 0.72 18.03 1.47
N GLU A 141 1.69 17.29 0.93
CA GLU A 141 1.93 15.90 1.33
C GLU A 141 2.35 15.85 2.80
N TYR A 142 1.83 14.87 3.52
CA TYR A 142 2.17 14.64 4.91
C TYR A 142 3.37 13.69 5.02
N ASN A 143 4.44 14.16 5.65
CA ASN A 143 5.61 13.36 5.96
C ASN A 143 5.80 13.36 7.47
N PRO A 144 5.56 12.23 8.16
CA PRO A 144 5.76 12.18 9.60
C PRO A 144 7.24 12.34 9.96
N SER A 145 7.50 12.98 11.09
CA SER A 145 8.86 13.29 11.53
C SER A 145 9.70 12.07 11.90
N TRP A 146 9.05 10.91 12.08
CA TRP A 146 9.73 9.66 12.44
C TRP A 146 10.21 8.85 11.22
N LEU A 147 9.91 9.32 10.01
CA LEU A 147 10.39 8.68 8.78
C LEU A 147 11.82 9.09 8.45
#